data_67453591723e678cb315a2afb714f364
#
_entry.id   67453591723e678cb315a2afb714f364
#
_cell.length_a   1.000
_cell.length_b   1.000
_cell.length_c   1.000
_cell.angle_alpha   90.00
_cell.angle_beta   90.00
_cell.angle_gamma   90.00
#
_symmetry.space_group_name_H-M   'P 1'
#
loop_
_entity.id
_entity.type
_entity.pdbx_description
1 polymer ?
#
loop_
_entity_poly.entity_id
_entity_poly.type
_entity_poly.pdbx_seq_one_letter_code
_entity_poly.pdbx_strand_id
1 'polypeptide(L)'
;MKRQLIIGLILVLLIGVCFGAYFGVDYYQTQKEERAAEEAAALQLSSFDSDAVTKLVIHTPELDYTIDKDDNSQWQVAEGDAMHINTYYIDALCTYGCSLTATKDLGTADSDKLKTYGLSDPISITYYTSDADKPEKTLYIGGQNPTKSSFYVMQDDDDHVYLADANTAGYLYVTKTQMRYRYLMDDKSSDILKLTLQRNGETVYTFEDTSGNSDYKLTEPLKTPIAVNNANLSTLFIQLTELEADDFGD
;
A
#
# COMPACT_ATOMS: atom_id res chain seq x y z
N MET A 1 -42.14 35.55 -53.89
CA MET A 1 -42.01 34.10 -53.77
C MET A 1 -40.54 33.58 -53.93
N LYS A 2 -39.79 33.87 -54.98
CA LYS A 2 -38.39 33.33 -55.15
C LYS A 2 -37.43 33.68 -54.01
N ARG A 3 -37.48 34.90 -53.43
CA ARG A 3 -36.57 35.35 -52.37
C ARG A 3 -36.79 34.61 -51.04
N GLN A 4 -38.05 34.29 -50.71
CA GLN A 4 -38.39 33.51 -49.47
C GLN A 4 -37.98 32.06 -49.61
N LEU A 5 -38.05 31.47 -50.81
CA LEU A 5 -37.61 30.11 -51.08
C LEU A 5 -36.08 29.97 -50.96
N ILE A 6 -35.30 30.97 -51.39
CA ILE A 6 -33.86 31.02 -51.25
C ILE A 6 -33.43 31.13 -49.79
N ILE A 7 -34.11 31.99 -49.01
CA ILE A 7 -33.86 32.14 -47.55
C ILE A 7 -34.15 30.84 -46.82
N GLY A 8 -35.25 30.16 -47.16
CA GLY A 8 -35.57 28.85 -46.58
C GLY A 8 -34.54 27.78 -46.87
N LEU A 9 -34.00 27.73 -48.09
CA LEU A 9 -32.98 26.79 -48.51
C LEU A 9 -31.63 27.04 -47.80
N ILE A 10 -31.26 28.31 -47.61
CA ILE A 10 -30.05 28.70 -46.87
C ILE A 10 -30.18 28.28 -45.38
N LEU A 11 -31.37 28.45 -44.79
CA LEU A 11 -31.63 28.09 -43.38
C LEU A 11 -31.53 26.57 -43.18
N VAL A 12 -32.09 25.78 -44.09
CA VAL A 12 -31.94 24.29 -44.08
C VAL A 12 -30.51 23.85 -44.23
N LEU A 13 -29.75 24.52 -45.11
CA LEU A 13 -28.31 24.24 -45.27
C LEU A 13 -27.49 24.58 -44.02
N LEU A 14 -27.77 25.71 -43.35
CA LEU A 14 -27.14 26.10 -42.11
C LEU A 14 -27.45 25.09 -40.99
N ILE A 15 -28.71 24.67 -40.88
CA ILE A 15 -29.10 23.64 -39.92
C ILE A 15 -28.33 22.32 -40.20
N GLY A 16 -28.26 21.88 -41.44
CA GLY A 16 -27.52 20.69 -41.83
C GLY A 16 -26.02 20.77 -41.50
N VAL A 17 -25.38 21.91 -41.69
CA VAL A 17 -23.99 22.15 -41.29
C VAL A 17 -23.84 22.12 -39.77
N CYS A 18 -24.73 22.74 -39.02
CA CYS A 18 -24.71 22.72 -37.58
C CYS A 18 -24.89 21.29 -37.01
N PHE A 19 -25.82 20.51 -37.57
CA PHE A 19 -25.98 19.11 -37.19
C PHE A 19 -24.76 18.27 -37.57
N GLY A 20 -24.21 18.44 -38.78
CA GLY A 20 -22.98 17.73 -39.18
C GLY A 20 -21.78 18.06 -38.31
N ALA A 21 -21.60 19.35 -37.95
CA ALA A 21 -20.57 19.77 -37.02
C ALA A 21 -20.77 19.19 -35.62
N TYR A 22 -22.01 19.24 -35.10
CA TYR A 22 -22.34 18.67 -33.82
C TYR A 22 -22.05 17.17 -33.72
N PHE A 23 -22.57 16.38 -34.66
CA PHE A 23 -22.31 14.95 -34.74
C PHE A 23 -20.84 14.62 -35.02
N GLY A 24 -20.14 15.43 -35.81
CA GLY A 24 -18.70 15.26 -36.07
C GLY A 24 -17.85 15.51 -34.82
N VAL A 25 -18.16 16.52 -34.02
CA VAL A 25 -17.48 16.81 -32.74
C VAL A 25 -17.80 15.73 -31.70
N ASP A 26 -19.04 15.33 -31.57
CA ASP A 26 -19.50 14.30 -30.66
C ASP A 26 -18.81 12.95 -30.95
N TYR A 27 -18.79 12.53 -32.23
CA TYR A 27 -18.09 11.32 -32.68
C TYR A 27 -16.58 11.38 -32.38
N TYR A 28 -15.94 12.54 -32.64
CA TYR A 28 -14.51 12.71 -32.36
C TYR A 28 -14.21 12.66 -30.86
N GLN A 29 -15.04 13.27 -30.02
CA GLN A 29 -14.91 13.22 -28.58
C GLN A 29 -15.10 11.79 -28.04
N THR A 30 -16.12 11.09 -28.49
CA THR A 30 -16.36 9.68 -28.11
C THR A 30 -15.16 8.79 -28.47
N GLN A 31 -14.64 8.91 -29.69
CA GLN A 31 -13.45 8.15 -30.12
C GLN A 31 -12.20 8.50 -29.30
N LYS A 32 -12.05 9.73 -28.88
CA LYS A 32 -10.94 10.18 -28.03
C LYS A 32 -11.09 9.62 -26.61
N GLU A 33 -12.29 9.62 -26.06
CA GLU A 33 -12.60 9.07 -24.75
C GLU A 33 -12.43 7.54 -24.73
N GLU A 34 -12.91 6.84 -25.77
CA GLU A 34 -12.70 5.39 -25.92
C GLU A 34 -11.22 5.03 -25.96
N ARG A 35 -10.40 5.73 -26.76
CA ARG A 35 -8.94 5.50 -26.78
C ARG A 35 -8.26 5.81 -25.46
N ALA A 36 -8.65 6.89 -24.79
CA ALA A 36 -8.10 7.23 -23.48
C ALA A 36 -8.48 6.18 -22.43
N ALA A 37 -9.70 5.61 -22.50
CA ALA A 37 -10.13 4.52 -21.64
C ALA A 37 -9.37 3.21 -21.93
N GLU A 38 -9.13 2.88 -23.22
CA GLU A 38 -8.32 1.73 -23.62
C GLU A 38 -6.87 1.87 -23.15
N GLU A 39 -6.25 3.05 -23.34
CA GLU A 39 -4.90 3.34 -22.87
C GLU A 39 -4.81 3.26 -21.33
N ALA A 40 -5.80 3.77 -20.62
CA ALA A 40 -5.86 3.67 -19.16
C ALA A 40 -6.06 2.22 -18.69
N ALA A 41 -6.89 1.44 -19.38
CA ALA A 41 -7.10 0.03 -19.07
C ALA A 41 -5.84 -0.80 -19.32
N ALA A 42 -5.07 -0.51 -20.38
CA ALA A 42 -3.80 -1.17 -20.69
C ALA A 42 -2.70 -0.90 -19.65
N LEU A 43 -2.82 0.17 -18.86
CA LEU A 43 -1.90 0.51 -17.77
C LEU A 43 -2.35 -0.02 -16.41
N GLN A 44 -3.55 -0.61 -16.31
CA GLN A 44 -4.04 -1.23 -15.08
C GLN A 44 -3.42 -2.62 -14.93
N LEU A 45 -2.41 -2.76 -14.06
CA LEU A 45 -1.70 -4.03 -13.86
C LEU A 45 -2.46 -5.00 -12.96
N SER A 46 -3.24 -4.48 -12.03
CA SER A 46 -4.09 -5.27 -11.13
C SER A 46 -5.36 -4.52 -10.78
N SER A 47 -6.48 -5.24 -10.67
CA SER A 47 -7.78 -4.66 -10.29
C SER A 47 -8.66 -5.76 -9.68
N PHE A 48 -8.47 -6.02 -8.38
CA PHE A 48 -9.29 -6.97 -7.62
C PHE A 48 -9.42 -6.49 -6.17
N ASP A 49 -10.35 -7.11 -5.44
CA ASP A 49 -10.69 -6.71 -4.07
C ASP A 49 -9.58 -7.10 -3.09
N SER A 50 -8.99 -6.11 -2.42
CA SER A 50 -7.95 -6.32 -1.40
C SER A 50 -8.49 -7.08 -0.17
N ASP A 51 -9.75 -6.91 0.18
CA ASP A 51 -10.37 -7.60 1.31
C ASP A 51 -10.59 -9.09 1.03
N ALA A 52 -10.70 -9.45 -0.27
CA ALA A 52 -10.80 -10.83 -0.71
C ALA A 52 -9.48 -11.61 -0.66
N VAL A 53 -8.35 -10.95 -0.45
CA VAL A 53 -7.04 -11.61 -0.36
C VAL A 53 -6.96 -12.43 0.91
N THR A 54 -6.65 -13.72 0.76
CA THR A 54 -6.56 -14.69 1.86
C THR A 54 -5.12 -15.17 2.09
N LYS A 55 -4.28 -15.12 1.05
CA LYS A 55 -2.88 -15.57 1.11
C LYS A 55 -1.99 -14.74 0.20
N LEU A 56 -0.77 -14.49 0.65
CA LEU A 56 0.33 -13.90 -0.12
C LEU A 56 1.51 -14.87 -0.15
N VAL A 57 2.11 -15.05 -1.32
CA VAL A 57 3.43 -15.68 -1.45
C VAL A 57 4.38 -14.61 -1.97
N ILE A 58 5.39 -14.31 -1.17
CA ILE A 58 6.35 -13.24 -1.43
C ILE A 58 7.72 -13.87 -1.58
N HIS A 59 8.35 -13.65 -2.72
CA HIS A 59 9.75 -13.97 -2.97
C HIS A 59 10.57 -12.69 -2.98
N THR A 60 11.69 -12.71 -2.28
CA THR A 60 12.70 -11.64 -2.34
C THR A 60 14.07 -12.30 -2.53
N PRO A 61 15.09 -11.57 -3.03
CA PRO A 61 16.44 -12.12 -3.14
C PRO A 61 17.05 -12.60 -1.81
N GLU A 62 16.48 -12.21 -0.68
CA GLU A 62 16.96 -12.56 0.66
C GLU A 62 16.13 -13.67 1.32
N LEU A 63 14.80 -13.61 1.22
CA LEU A 63 13.89 -14.47 1.96
C LEU A 63 12.58 -14.68 1.21
N ASP A 64 11.99 -15.85 1.41
CA ASP A 64 10.65 -16.20 0.95
C ASP A 64 9.68 -16.21 2.12
N TYR A 65 8.45 -15.74 1.88
CA TYR A 65 7.38 -15.75 2.85
C TYR A 65 6.10 -16.33 2.24
N THR A 66 5.43 -17.18 2.99
CA THR A 66 4.02 -17.52 2.78
C THR A 66 3.24 -16.98 3.97
N ILE A 67 2.31 -16.07 3.70
CA ILE A 67 1.51 -15.38 4.69
C ILE A 67 0.06 -15.66 4.35
N ASP A 68 -0.71 -16.15 5.30
CA ASP A 68 -2.14 -16.43 5.14
C ASP A 68 -2.96 -15.81 6.28
N LYS A 69 -4.26 -15.77 6.08
CA LYS A 69 -5.21 -15.41 7.13
C LYS A 69 -5.62 -16.66 7.89
N ASP A 70 -5.59 -16.59 9.22
CA ASP A 70 -6.14 -17.62 10.10
C ASP A 70 -7.68 -17.63 10.08
N ASP A 71 -8.29 -18.54 10.88
CA ASP A 71 -9.75 -18.67 11.01
C ASP A 71 -10.43 -17.39 11.55
N ASN A 72 -9.67 -16.47 12.16
CA ASN A 72 -10.14 -15.19 12.66
C ASN A 72 -9.84 -14.03 11.70
N SER A 73 -9.40 -14.35 10.47
CA SER A 73 -8.99 -13.37 9.45
C SER A 73 -7.78 -12.53 9.86
N GLN A 74 -6.91 -13.04 10.75
CA GLN A 74 -5.67 -12.38 11.15
C GLN A 74 -4.50 -12.91 10.32
N TRP A 75 -3.64 -12.02 9.86
CA TRP A 75 -2.44 -12.38 9.11
C TRP A 75 -1.44 -13.13 9.98
N GLN A 76 -0.92 -14.23 9.47
CA GLN A 76 0.12 -15.06 10.10
C GLN A 76 1.13 -15.54 9.06
N VAL A 77 2.33 -15.86 9.50
CA VAL A 77 3.34 -16.52 8.67
C VAL A 77 3.04 -18.01 8.65
N ALA A 78 2.69 -18.56 7.49
CA ALA A 78 2.48 -19.99 7.29
C ALA A 78 3.81 -20.71 7.03
N GLU A 79 4.68 -20.10 6.18
CA GLU A 79 6.01 -20.61 5.86
C GLU A 79 7.01 -19.45 5.79
N GLY A 80 8.21 -19.68 6.30
CA GLY A 80 9.30 -18.73 6.30
C GLY A 80 9.87 -18.51 7.69
N ASP A 81 10.53 -17.38 7.92
CA ASP A 81 11.05 -16.98 9.22
C ASP A 81 9.88 -16.74 10.20
N ALA A 82 9.84 -17.51 11.29
CA ALA A 82 8.83 -17.36 12.35
C ALA A 82 9.08 -16.05 13.11
N MET A 83 8.62 -14.96 12.55
CA MET A 83 8.73 -13.63 13.12
C MET A 83 7.34 -13.02 13.39
N HIS A 84 7.31 -12.04 14.26
CA HIS A 84 6.15 -11.19 14.42
C HIS A 84 6.06 -10.26 13.19
N ILE A 85 5.06 -10.48 12.33
CA ILE A 85 4.90 -9.74 11.08
C ILE A 85 4.23 -8.39 11.31
N ASN A 86 4.60 -7.42 10.47
CA ASN A 86 3.95 -6.12 10.42
C ASN A 86 2.65 -6.22 9.60
N THR A 87 1.52 -6.49 10.27
CA THR A 87 0.22 -6.64 9.62
C THR A 87 -0.22 -5.38 8.87
N TYR A 88 0.12 -4.20 9.35
CA TYR A 88 -0.13 -2.93 8.63
C TYR A 88 0.58 -2.87 7.29
N TYR A 89 1.80 -3.42 7.23
CA TYR A 89 2.54 -3.49 5.98
C TYR A 89 1.93 -4.52 5.02
N ILE A 90 1.46 -5.66 5.55
CA ILE A 90 0.73 -6.66 4.74
C ILE A 90 -0.56 -6.06 4.16
N ASP A 91 -1.31 -5.31 4.95
CA ASP A 91 -2.52 -4.62 4.46
C ASP A 91 -2.16 -3.58 3.39
N ALA A 92 -1.03 -2.88 3.51
CA ALA A 92 -0.54 -1.99 2.47
C ALA A 92 -0.15 -2.74 1.19
N LEU A 93 0.51 -3.91 1.29
CA LEU A 93 0.80 -4.77 0.13
C LEU A 93 -0.49 -5.17 -0.60
N CYS A 94 -1.56 -5.53 0.13
CA CYS A 94 -2.85 -5.83 -0.46
C CYS A 94 -3.45 -4.58 -1.12
N THR A 95 -3.50 -3.45 -0.42
CA THR A 95 -4.11 -2.22 -0.92
C THR A 95 -3.46 -1.75 -2.22
N TYR A 96 -2.14 -1.63 -2.25
CA TYR A 96 -1.41 -1.10 -3.41
C TYR A 96 -1.20 -2.15 -4.50
N GLY A 97 -1.04 -3.42 -4.14
CA GLY A 97 -0.84 -4.49 -5.10
C GLY A 97 -2.12 -4.92 -5.82
N CYS A 98 -3.29 -4.85 -5.16
CA CYS A 98 -4.57 -5.19 -5.77
C CYS A 98 -5.11 -4.11 -6.72
N SER A 99 -4.55 -2.90 -6.71
CA SER A 99 -5.00 -1.77 -7.53
C SER A 99 -3.86 -1.03 -8.24
N LEU A 100 -2.79 -1.76 -8.59
CA LEU A 100 -1.60 -1.16 -9.19
C LEU A 100 -1.87 -0.68 -10.61
N THR A 101 -1.54 0.58 -10.87
CA THR A 101 -1.61 1.19 -12.20
C THR A 101 -0.21 1.65 -12.62
N ALA A 102 0.18 1.31 -13.83
CA ALA A 102 1.40 1.80 -14.44
C ALA A 102 1.23 3.24 -14.94
N THR A 103 2.33 3.98 -14.98
CA THR A 103 2.39 5.31 -15.59
C THR A 103 2.85 5.24 -17.06
N LYS A 104 3.49 4.13 -17.44
CA LYS A 104 4.02 3.92 -18.79
C LYS A 104 4.29 2.45 -19.06
N ASP A 105 3.94 2.00 -20.26
CA ASP A 105 4.38 0.74 -20.84
C ASP A 105 5.70 0.98 -21.61
N LEU A 106 6.71 0.16 -21.34
CA LEU A 106 8.02 0.17 -22.00
C LEU A 106 8.14 -0.92 -23.09
N GLY A 107 7.11 -1.77 -23.22
CA GLY A 107 7.12 -2.94 -24.08
C GLY A 107 7.99 -4.06 -23.53
N THR A 108 8.29 -5.05 -24.37
CA THR A 108 9.12 -6.20 -24.02
C THR A 108 10.58 -5.80 -23.82
N ALA A 109 11.26 -6.51 -22.91
CA ALA A 109 12.68 -6.28 -22.63
C ALA A 109 13.50 -7.57 -22.86
N ASP A 110 14.70 -7.41 -23.42
CA ASP A 110 15.70 -8.46 -23.49
C ASP A 110 16.36 -8.70 -22.13
N SER A 111 17.16 -9.78 -22.03
CA SER A 111 17.82 -10.17 -20.79
C SER A 111 18.72 -9.09 -20.19
N ASP A 112 19.38 -8.28 -21.03
CA ASP A 112 20.28 -7.22 -20.56
C ASP A 112 19.49 -6.04 -19.98
N LYS A 113 18.34 -5.70 -20.57
CA LYS A 113 17.42 -4.72 -20.04
C LYS A 113 16.77 -5.20 -18.74
N LEU A 114 16.30 -6.46 -18.71
CA LEU A 114 15.74 -7.05 -17.48
C LEU A 114 16.74 -6.98 -16.33
N LYS A 115 18.01 -7.28 -16.59
CA LYS A 115 19.06 -7.13 -15.59
C LYS A 115 19.25 -5.68 -15.16
N THR A 116 19.22 -4.73 -16.09
CA THR A 116 19.36 -3.29 -15.82
C THR A 116 18.17 -2.76 -14.99
N TYR A 117 16.98 -3.31 -15.21
CA TYR A 117 15.76 -2.96 -14.51
C TYR A 117 15.59 -3.67 -13.15
N GLY A 118 16.53 -4.59 -12.80
CA GLY A 118 16.42 -5.40 -11.57
C GLY A 118 15.32 -6.46 -11.65
N LEU A 119 14.94 -6.86 -12.86
CA LEU A 119 13.87 -7.83 -13.14
C LEU A 119 14.42 -9.23 -13.50
N SER A 120 15.74 -9.46 -13.36
CA SER A 120 16.33 -10.81 -13.53
C SER A 120 16.12 -11.71 -12.32
N ASP A 121 16.02 -11.12 -11.14
CA ASP A 121 15.71 -11.75 -9.86
C ASP A 121 14.85 -10.75 -9.07
N PRO A 122 13.59 -10.54 -9.50
CA PRO A 122 12.73 -9.51 -8.92
C PRO A 122 12.12 -9.96 -7.60
N ILE A 123 11.68 -9.00 -6.81
CA ILE A 123 10.69 -9.30 -5.78
C ILE A 123 9.42 -9.72 -6.49
N SER A 124 8.87 -10.89 -6.14
CA SER A 124 7.55 -11.29 -6.63
C SER A 124 6.54 -11.37 -5.50
N ILE A 125 5.33 -10.89 -5.76
CA ILE A 125 4.21 -10.97 -4.83
C ILE A 125 3.06 -11.63 -5.55
N THR A 126 2.68 -12.83 -5.09
CA THR A 126 1.56 -13.60 -5.62
C THR A 126 0.39 -13.51 -4.67
N TYR A 127 -0.72 -13.03 -5.17
CA TYR A 127 -1.97 -12.83 -4.45
C TYR A 127 -2.92 -14.00 -4.68
N TYR A 128 -3.54 -14.48 -3.61
CA TYR A 128 -4.58 -15.50 -3.64
C TYR A 128 -5.83 -14.96 -2.97
N THR A 129 -6.98 -15.22 -3.57
CA THR A 129 -8.29 -14.83 -3.07
C THR A 129 -9.05 -16.05 -2.54
N SER A 130 -10.20 -16.39 -3.10
CA SER A 130 -11.05 -17.48 -2.63
C SER A 130 -10.51 -18.88 -2.91
N ASP A 131 -9.62 -19.04 -3.88
CA ASP A 131 -8.97 -20.32 -4.26
C ASP A 131 -7.51 -20.28 -3.83
N ALA A 132 -7.16 -20.99 -2.76
CA ALA A 132 -5.81 -21.01 -2.21
C ALA A 132 -4.78 -21.72 -3.12
N ASP A 133 -5.25 -22.50 -4.11
CA ASP A 133 -4.39 -23.24 -5.04
C ASP A 133 -4.19 -22.50 -6.37
N LYS A 134 -5.04 -21.50 -6.65
CA LYS A 134 -4.98 -20.72 -7.88
C LYS A 134 -4.66 -19.25 -7.58
N PRO A 135 -3.50 -18.74 -8.01
CA PRO A 135 -3.18 -17.34 -7.86
C PRO A 135 -4.16 -16.45 -8.63
N GLU A 136 -4.56 -15.35 -8.04
CA GLU A 136 -5.33 -14.30 -8.69
C GLU A 136 -4.41 -13.44 -9.57
N LYS A 137 -3.24 -13.09 -9.04
CA LYS A 137 -2.27 -12.22 -9.71
C LYS A 137 -0.88 -12.38 -9.13
N THR A 138 0.15 -12.31 -10.00
CA THR A 138 1.56 -12.15 -9.60
C THR A 138 2.12 -10.86 -10.17
N LEU A 139 2.72 -10.05 -9.29
CA LEU A 139 3.45 -8.84 -9.65
C LEU A 139 4.94 -9.06 -9.41
N TYR A 140 5.77 -8.56 -10.32
CA TYR A 140 7.23 -8.62 -10.24
C TYR A 140 7.76 -7.20 -10.14
N ILE A 141 8.48 -6.89 -9.05
CA ILE A 141 8.98 -5.55 -8.74
C ILE A 141 10.49 -5.55 -8.89
N GLY A 142 10.97 -4.77 -9.83
CA GLY A 142 12.40 -4.54 -10.07
C GLY A 142 12.94 -3.33 -9.31
N GLY A 143 14.02 -2.74 -9.84
CA GLY A 143 14.65 -1.56 -9.27
C GLY A 143 13.92 -0.26 -9.58
N GLN A 144 14.37 0.83 -8.95
CA GLN A 144 13.92 2.18 -9.29
C GLN A 144 14.55 2.66 -10.60
N ASN A 145 13.82 3.49 -11.32
CA ASN A 145 14.37 4.21 -12.46
C ASN A 145 15.45 5.23 -12.01
N PRO A 146 16.31 5.75 -12.94
CA PRO A 146 17.40 6.67 -12.58
C PRO A 146 16.95 7.95 -11.85
N THR A 147 15.71 8.38 -12.05
CA THR A 147 15.14 9.57 -11.39
C THR A 147 14.50 9.25 -10.03
N LYS A 148 14.45 7.97 -9.65
CA LYS A 148 13.79 7.46 -8.44
C LYS A 148 12.30 7.81 -8.31
N SER A 149 11.66 8.14 -9.41
CA SER A 149 10.25 8.51 -9.46
C SER A 149 9.34 7.32 -9.73
N SER A 150 9.88 6.17 -10.17
CA SER A 150 9.11 4.99 -10.54
C SER A 150 9.93 3.72 -10.33
N PHE A 151 9.23 2.60 -10.14
CA PHE A 151 9.79 1.26 -10.18
C PHE A 151 9.51 0.59 -11.52
N TYR A 152 10.41 -0.29 -11.96
CA TYR A 152 10.15 -1.21 -13.05
C TYR A 152 9.29 -2.38 -12.52
N VAL A 153 8.21 -2.69 -13.23
CA VAL A 153 7.24 -3.71 -12.81
C VAL A 153 6.89 -4.58 -14.01
N MET A 154 6.66 -5.87 -13.76
CA MET A 154 6.03 -6.81 -14.68
C MET A 154 4.86 -7.51 -14.00
N GLN A 155 4.03 -8.17 -14.78
CA GLN A 155 2.92 -8.99 -14.30
C GLN A 155 2.97 -10.38 -14.97
N ASP A 156 2.22 -11.34 -14.45
CA ASP A 156 2.20 -12.72 -14.92
C ASP A 156 1.43 -12.94 -16.22
N ASP A 157 0.61 -11.95 -16.63
CA ASP A 157 -0.26 -12.07 -17.81
C ASP A 157 0.42 -11.67 -19.12
N ASP A 158 1.56 -10.97 -19.06
CA ASP A 158 2.30 -10.54 -20.25
C ASP A 158 3.81 -10.42 -20.00
N ASP A 159 4.57 -10.13 -21.06
CA ASP A 159 6.04 -9.97 -21.04
C ASP A 159 6.50 -8.51 -21.13
N HIS A 160 5.57 -7.57 -20.94
CA HIS A 160 5.89 -6.14 -20.95
C HIS A 160 6.48 -5.69 -19.62
N VAL A 161 7.38 -4.73 -19.71
CA VAL A 161 7.90 -3.99 -18.57
C VAL A 161 7.17 -2.66 -18.47
N TYR A 162 6.73 -2.33 -17.28
CA TYR A 162 6.00 -1.12 -16.96
C TYR A 162 6.79 -0.22 -16.01
N LEU A 163 6.47 1.08 -16.00
CA LEU A 163 6.85 1.99 -14.94
C LEU A 163 5.64 2.25 -14.05
N ALA A 164 5.76 2.01 -12.76
CA ALA A 164 4.75 2.37 -11.77
C ALA A 164 5.31 3.44 -10.82
N ASP A 165 4.44 4.35 -10.36
CA ASP A 165 4.83 5.47 -9.51
C ASP A 165 5.49 5.00 -8.20
N ALA A 166 6.56 5.67 -7.76
CA ALA A 166 7.32 5.27 -6.58
C ALA A 166 6.53 5.39 -5.27
N ASN A 167 5.50 6.25 -5.21
CA ASN A 167 4.66 6.37 -4.01
C ASN A 167 3.68 5.20 -3.85
N THR A 168 3.38 4.46 -4.92
CA THR A 168 2.54 3.27 -4.89
C THR A 168 3.36 1.99 -4.96
N ALA A 169 4.17 1.83 -6.00
CA ALA A 169 5.00 0.63 -6.19
C ALA A 169 6.12 0.50 -5.15
N GLY A 170 6.50 1.58 -4.48
CA GLY A 170 7.46 1.56 -3.37
C GLY A 170 6.98 0.74 -2.16
N TYR A 171 5.67 0.65 -1.93
CA TYR A 171 5.11 -0.25 -0.92
C TYR A 171 5.27 -1.73 -1.28
N LEU A 172 5.38 -2.05 -2.58
CA LEU A 172 5.56 -3.41 -3.08
C LEU A 172 7.04 -3.83 -3.13
N TYR A 173 7.96 -2.91 -2.88
CA TYR A 173 9.39 -3.20 -2.77
C TYR A 173 9.70 -3.74 -1.37
N VAL A 174 9.43 -5.03 -1.16
CA VAL A 174 9.49 -5.71 0.13
C VAL A 174 10.92 -5.85 0.62
N THR A 175 11.16 -5.49 1.88
CA THR A 175 12.41 -5.74 2.60
C THR A 175 12.14 -6.49 3.90
N LYS A 176 13.13 -7.24 4.40
CA LYS A 176 13.07 -7.96 5.68
C LYS A 176 12.61 -7.05 6.83
N THR A 177 13.15 -5.84 6.88
CA THR A 177 12.83 -4.87 7.93
C THR A 177 11.39 -4.39 7.89
N GLN A 178 10.81 -4.19 6.68
CA GLN A 178 9.40 -3.78 6.54
C GLN A 178 8.42 -4.89 6.91
N MET A 179 8.80 -6.15 6.65
CA MET A 179 7.98 -7.31 6.99
C MET A 179 7.89 -7.57 8.48
N ARG A 180 8.89 -7.18 9.26
CA ARG A 180 8.93 -7.38 10.70
C ARG A 180 8.13 -6.30 11.43
N TYR A 181 7.40 -6.72 12.46
CA TYR A 181 6.81 -5.81 13.42
C TYR A 181 7.92 -5.09 14.20
N ARG A 182 7.96 -3.78 14.13
CA ARG A 182 9.08 -2.96 14.64
C ARG A 182 8.84 -2.38 16.00
N TYR A 183 7.57 -2.31 16.44
CA TYR A 183 7.27 -1.77 17.75
C TYR A 183 7.76 -2.69 18.86
N LEU A 184 8.39 -2.11 19.88
CA LEU A 184 8.92 -2.84 21.04
C LEU A 184 7.82 -3.24 22.02
N MET A 185 6.62 -2.67 21.89
CA MET A 185 5.43 -2.95 22.69
C MET A 185 4.21 -3.08 21.80
N ASP A 186 3.41 -4.11 22.04
CA ASP A 186 2.13 -4.33 21.33
C ASP A 186 0.95 -3.61 22.00
N ASP A 187 1.16 -3.14 23.24
CA ASP A 187 0.12 -2.51 24.02
C ASP A 187 -0.13 -1.07 23.57
N LYS A 188 -1.39 -0.63 23.70
CA LYS A 188 -1.73 0.77 23.51
C LYS A 188 -1.33 1.58 24.73
N SER A 189 -0.97 2.83 24.52
CA SER A 189 -0.65 3.77 25.62
C SER A 189 -1.78 3.89 26.67
N SER A 190 -3.04 3.67 26.25
CA SER A 190 -4.21 3.63 27.12
C SER A 190 -4.29 2.41 28.04
N ASP A 191 -3.57 1.34 27.72
CA ASP A 191 -3.65 0.05 28.44
C ASP A 191 -2.59 -0.06 29.53
N ILE A 192 -1.67 0.92 29.58
CA ILE A 192 -0.63 0.99 30.61
C ILE A 192 -1.26 1.39 31.94
N LEU A 193 -1.32 0.48 32.89
CA LEU A 193 -1.84 0.74 34.22
C LEU A 193 -0.77 1.17 35.22
N LYS A 194 0.48 0.78 34.95
CA LYS A 194 1.61 1.05 35.84
C LYS A 194 2.91 1.19 35.07
N LEU A 195 3.68 2.20 35.41
CA LEU A 195 5.05 2.42 34.93
C LEU A 195 6.01 2.49 36.12
N THR A 196 7.02 1.62 36.12
CA THR A 196 8.09 1.65 37.12
C THR A 196 9.41 1.99 36.45
N LEU A 197 10.04 3.07 36.89
CA LEU A 197 11.37 3.48 36.47
C LEU A 197 12.40 2.97 37.48
N GLN A 198 13.39 2.24 36.99
CA GLN A 198 14.48 1.69 37.78
C GLN A 198 15.82 2.25 37.33
N ARG A 199 16.72 2.45 38.30
CA ARG A 199 18.12 2.82 38.04
C ARG A 199 19.04 1.92 38.85
N ASN A 200 19.95 1.20 38.19
CA ASN A 200 20.84 0.22 38.82
C ASN A 200 20.10 -0.85 39.61
N GLY A 201 18.91 -1.28 39.16
CA GLY A 201 18.07 -2.28 39.86
C GLY A 201 17.20 -1.72 40.99
N GLU A 202 17.34 -0.45 41.36
CA GLU A 202 16.52 0.21 42.37
C GLU A 202 15.39 1.01 41.73
N THR A 203 14.16 0.87 42.30
CA THR A 203 12.99 1.65 41.85
C THR A 203 13.19 3.13 42.23
N VAL A 204 13.15 3.98 41.23
CA VAL A 204 13.27 5.45 41.43
C VAL A 204 11.88 6.08 41.50
N TYR A 205 11.00 5.71 40.56
CA TYR A 205 9.62 6.21 40.48
C TYR A 205 8.66 5.08 40.06
N THR A 206 7.48 5.12 40.64
CA THR A 206 6.35 4.31 40.18
C THR A 206 5.13 5.21 39.97
N PHE A 207 4.60 5.18 38.75
CA PHE A 207 3.34 5.82 38.39
C PHE A 207 2.29 4.72 38.24
N GLU A 208 1.11 4.90 38.82
CA GLU A 208 0.06 3.87 38.83
C GLU A 208 -1.32 4.52 38.70
N ASP A 209 -2.16 4.00 37.82
CA ASP A 209 -3.58 4.32 37.80
C ASP A 209 -4.29 3.57 38.91
N THR A 210 -4.58 4.25 39.99
CA THR A 210 -5.25 3.68 41.16
C THR A 210 -6.77 3.67 41.02
N SER A 211 -7.33 4.28 39.99
CA SER A 211 -8.77 4.48 39.81
C SER A 211 -9.36 3.73 38.61
N GLY A 212 -8.51 3.28 37.67
CA GLY A 212 -8.94 2.69 36.39
C GLY A 212 -9.51 3.70 35.38
N ASN A 213 -9.28 5.01 35.63
CA ASN A 213 -9.79 6.10 34.81
C ASN A 213 -8.67 6.95 34.18
N SER A 214 -7.46 6.37 34.06
CA SER A 214 -6.25 7.09 33.61
C SER A 214 -5.86 8.26 34.52
N ASP A 215 -6.20 8.17 35.81
CA ASP A 215 -5.79 9.13 36.84
C ASP A 215 -4.57 8.59 37.60
N TYR A 216 -3.41 8.80 37.01
CA TYR A 216 -2.15 8.29 37.50
C TYR A 216 -1.65 9.10 38.70
N LYS A 217 -1.04 8.39 39.63
CA LYS A 217 -0.37 8.97 40.81
C LYS A 217 1.04 8.46 40.89
N LEU A 218 1.95 9.31 41.37
CA LEU A 218 3.27 8.91 41.80
C LEU A 218 3.14 8.19 43.16
N THR A 219 3.40 6.89 43.19
CA THR A 219 3.26 6.05 44.36
C THR A 219 4.60 5.78 45.08
N GLU A 220 5.68 5.69 44.32
CA GLU A 220 7.03 5.51 44.87
C GLU A 220 7.97 6.62 44.37
N PRO A 221 8.91 7.08 45.24
CA PRO A 221 9.28 6.60 46.56
C PRO A 221 8.46 7.24 47.71
N LEU A 222 7.27 7.68 47.46
CA LEU A 222 6.46 8.44 48.42
C LEU A 222 5.67 7.56 49.34
N LYS A 223 5.53 7.94 50.62
CA LYS A 223 4.63 7.26 51.57
C LYS A 223 3.15 7.49 51.30
N THR A 224 2.83 8.62 50.65
CA THR A 224 1.47 8.99 50.28
C THR A 224 1.48 9.34 48.79
N PRO A 225 0.66 8.72 47.97
CA PRO A 225 0.56 8.99 46.57
C PRO A 225 0.17 10.45 46.27
N ILE A 226 0.82 11.08 45.30
CA ILE A 226 0.50 12.43 44.83
C ILE A 226 0.04 12.41 43.39
N ALA A 227 -0.85 13.33 43.04
CA ALA A 227 -1.28 13.55 41.67
C ALA A 227 -0.12 14.02 40.78
N VAL A 228 -0.10 13.56 39.53
CA VAL A 228 0.88 13.94 38.53
C VAL A 228 0.19 14.69 37.37
N ASN A 229 1.00 15.27 36.49
CA ASN A 229 0.47 15.84 35.27
C ASN A 229 0.18 14.71 34.27
N ASN A 230 -1.09 14.27 34.23
CA ASN A 230 -1.53 13.17 33.36
C ASN A 230 -1.26 13.42 31.88
N ALA A 231 -1.31 14.68 31.40
CA ALA A 231 -1.03 14.99 29.99
C ALA A 231 0.45 14.70 29.62
N ASN A 232 1.39 15.06 30.51
CA ASN A 232 2.80 14.75 30.28
C ASN A 232 3.08 13.25 30.37
N LEU A 233 2.41 12.56 31.31
CA LEU A 233 2.56 11.12 31.47
C LEU A 233 1.96 10.35 30.28
N SER A 234 0.82 10.77 29.78
CA SER A 234 0.21 10.21 28.56
C SER A 234 1.13 10.39 27.35
N THR A 235 1.78 11.55 27.23
CA THR A 235 2.78 11.77 26.17
C THR A 235 3.95 10.79 26.27
N LEU A 236 4.44 10.54 27.51
CA LEU A 236 5.48 9.54 27.75
C LEU A 236 5.03 8.14 27.37
N PHE A 237 3.80 7.75 27.70
CA PHE A 237 3.24 6.43 27.35
C PHE A 237 3.11 6.27 25.83
N ILE A 238 2.64 7.29 25.12
CA ILE A 238 2.62 7.29 23.65
C ILE A 238 4.03 7.08 23.11
N GLN A 239 5.01 7.83 23.57
CA GLN A 239 6.39 7.67 23.11
C GLN A 239 6.99 6.29 23.42
N LEU A 240 6.62 5.67 24.55
CA LEU A 240 7.09 4.34 24.91
C LEU A 240 6.45 3.25 24.02
N THR A 241 5.16 3.37 23.73
CA THR A 241 4.43 2.41 22.87
C THR A 241 4.74 2.60 21.37
N GLU A 242 5.24 3.76 20.97
CA GLU A 242 5.68 4.07 19.61
C GLU A 242 7.19 3.86 19.41
N LEU A 243 7.90 3.29 20.40
CA LEU A 243 9.31 2.93 20.21
C LEU A 243 9.44 1.84 19.16
N GLU A 244 10.15 2.14 18.10
CA GLU A 244 10.46 1.23 17.02
C GLU A 244 11.92 0.79 17.06
N ALA A 245 12.18 -0.46 16.67
CA ALA A 245 13.53 -0.90 16.38
C ALA A 245 13.98 -0.34 15.02
N ASP A 246 15.15 0.25 14.96
CA ASP A 246 15.76 0.69 13.68
C ASP A 246 16.29 -0.48 12.90
N ASP A 247 16.78 -1.51 13.59
CA ASP A 247 17.32 -2.74 13.02
C ASP A 247 17.09 -3.92 13.99
N PHE A 248 16.94 -5.10 13.42
CA PHE A 248 16.90 -6.36 14.17
C PHE A 248 18.25 -7.01 13.92
N GLY A 249 19.16 -6.96 14.90
CA GLY A 249 20.43 -7.66 14.79
C GLY A 249 20.21 -9.14 14.41
N ASP A 250 20.92 -9.60 13.42
CA ASP A 250 20.90 -10.99 12.94
C ASP A 250 21.53 -11.95 13.96
#